data_0e5f44958480a4fc1ffb7239edf3e247
#
_entry.id   0e5f44958480a4fc1ffb7239edf3e247
#
_cell.length_a   1.000
_cell.length_b   1.000
_cell.length_c   1.000
_cell.angle_alpha   90.00
_cell.angle_beta   90.00
_cell.angle_gamma   90.00
#
_symmetry.space_group_name_H-M   'P 1'
#
loop_
_entity.id
_entity.type
_entity.pdbx_description
1 polymer ?
#
loop_
_entity_poly.entity_id
_entity_poly.type
_entity_poly.pdbx_seq_one_letter_code
_entity_poly.pdbx_strand_id
1 'polypeptide(L)'
;MRARFPRRAESALVALFLWFLPFCAAAADVTFDTAPLQIITANGTVHRFTVELAVDGDQRAHGLMNRRRMPRDHGMLFDFGETRRVMMWMKDTYLPLDMLFIARDGKVEVVRENAVPLSEAIIDSHVPVAFVLELNAGTVNRLGIAPGDIVDSRRISAAKP
;
A
#
# COMPACT_ATOMS: atom_id res chain seq x y z
N MET A 1 51.79 -77.40 7.47
CA MET A 1 50.48 -76.95 6.91
C MET A 1 49.96 -75.80 7.71
N ARG A 2 50.05 -74.51 7.24
CA ARG A 2 49.57 -73.35 7.91
C ARG A 2 48.54 -72.67 6.97
N ALA A 3 47.30 -72.73 7.35
CA ALA A 3 46.17 -72.09 6.65
C ALA A 3 46.22 -70.57 6.86
N ARG A 4 46.24 -69.77 5.80
CA ARG A 4 46.12 -68.35 5.80
C ARG A 4 44.63 -67.97 5.57
N PHE A 5 43.99 -67.28 6.53
CA PHE A 5 42.71 -66.69 6.38
C PHE A 5 42.79 -65.30 5.71
N PRO A 6 41.96 -64.98 4.74
CA PRO A 6 41.91 -63.65 4.14
C PRO A 6 41.27 -62.63 5.03
N ARG A 7 41.87 -61.45 5.19
CA ARG A 7 41.32 -60.27 5.86
C ARG A 7 40.20 -59.69 4.99
N ARG A 8 39.02 -59.61 5.57
CA ARG A 8 37.91 -58.85 4.98
C ARG A 8 38.17 -57.35 5.14
N ALA A 9 38.14 -56.63 4.00
CA ALA A 9 38.14 -55.16 3.98
C ALA A 9 36.74 -54.67 4.35
N GLU A 10 36.63 -53.93 5.46
CA GLU A 10 35.41 -53.22 5.83
C GLU A 10 35.40 -51.90 5.07
N SER A 11 34.46 -51.77 4.13
CA SER A 11 34.19 -50.53 3.41
C SER A 11 33.30 -49.63 4.30
N ALA A 12 33.88 -48.62 4.91
CA ALA A 12 33.16 -47.57 5.62
C ALA A 12 32.41 -46.71 4.61
N LEU A 13 31.09 -46.85 4.55
CA LEU A 13 30.18 -45.93 3.85
C LEU A 13 30.04 -44.65 4.69
N VAL A 14 30.73 -43.58 4.28
CA VAL A 14 30.53 -42.25 4.83
C VAL A 14 29.24 -41.69 4.24
N ALA A 15 28.13 -41.73 4.99
CA ALA A 15 26.89 -41.07 4.62
C ALA A 15 27.04 -39.57 4.81
N LEU A 16 27.17 -38.83 3.70
CA LEU A 16 27.20 -37.38 3.68
C LEU A 16 25.77 -36.85 3.90
N PHE A 17 25.43 -36.52 5.14
CA PHE A 17 24.15 -35.89 5.51
C PHE A 17 24.21 -34.40 5.12
N LEU A 18 23.72 -34.05 3.92
CA LEU A 18 23.48 -32.67 3.51
C LEU A 18 22.33 -32.10 4.32
N TRP A 19 22.65 -31.31 5.34
CA TRP A 19 21.67 -30.50 6.06
C TRP A 19 21.13 -29.41 5.13
N PHE A 20 19.95 -29.64 4.58
CA PHE A 20 19.15 -28.60 3.96
C PHE A 20 18.61 -27.68 5.08
N LEU A 21 19.30 -26.60 5.37
CA LEU A 21 18.73 -25.52 6.17
C LEU A 21 17.63 -24.83 5.33
N PRO A 22 16.38 -24.76 5.81
CA PRO A 22 15.37 -23.99 5.12
C PRO A 22 15.80 -22.52 5.17
N PHE A 23 16.08 -21.94 4.00
CA PHE A 23 16.29 -20.50 3.85
C PHE A 23 14.91 -19.83 4.05
N CYS A 24 14.61 -19.44 5.28
CA CYS A 24 13.44 -18.63 5.58
C CYS A 24 13.75 -17.21 5.09
N ALA A 25 13.36 -16.90 3.86
CA ALA A 25 13.37 -15.52 3.38
C ALA A 25 12.35 -14.75 4.24
N ALA A 26 12.83 -13.97 5.17
CA ALA A 26 11.99 -12.99 5.86
C ALA A 26 11.45 -12.02 4.80
N ALA A 27 10.13 -11.98 4.61
CA ALA A 27 9.51 -10.94 3.80
C ALA A 27 9.89 -9.58 4.43
N ALA A 28 10.53 -8.71 3.67
CA ALA A 28 10.86 -7.38 4.15
C ALA A 28 9.55 -6.65 4.45
N ASP A 29 9.42 -6.09 5.66
CA ASP A 29 8.28 -5.26 6.02
C ASP A 29 8.24 -4.04 5.09
N VAL A 30 7.10 -3.80 4.45
CA VAL A 30 6.89 -2.63 3.61
C VAL A 30 6.82 -1.40 4.52
N THR A 31 7.72 -0.44 4.32
CA THR A 31 7.80 0.81 5.07
C THR A 31 7.33 1.98 4.23
N PHE A 32 6.80 3.01 4.87
CA PHE A 32 6.26 4.20 4.21
C PHE A 32 6.85 5.45 4.83
N ASP A 33 7.28 6.38 3.99
CA ASP A 33 7.58 7.74 4.42
C ASP A 33 6.28 8.48 4.74
N THR A 34 6.33 9.48 5.61
CA THR A 34 5.19 10.30 5.96
C THR A 34 5.37 11.75 5.50
N ALA A 35 4.27 12.40 5.14
CA ALA A 35 4.28 13.81 4.75
C ALA A 35 3.02 14.53 5.23
N PRO A 36 3.11 15.86 5.48
CA PRO A 36 1.94 16.69 5.67
C PRO A 36 1.17 16.86 4.35
N LEU A 37 -0.17 16.89 4.47
CA LEU A 37 -1.09 17.10 3.37
C LEU A 37 -2.21 18.02 3.83
N GLN A 38 -2.75 18.84 2.94
CA GLN A 38 -3.91 19.69 3.17
C GLN A 38 -4.99 19.40 2.13
N ILE A 39 -6.25 19.47 2.57
CA ILE A 39 -7.40 19.50 1.67
C ILE A 39 -8.06 20.87 1.84
N ILE A 40 -8.19 21.58 0.75
CA ILE A 40 -8.79 22.92 0.69
C ILE A 40 -10.14 22.77 0.00
N THR A 41 -11.21 22.94 0.75
CA THR A 41 -12.58 22.83 0.22
C THR A 41 -13.00 24.11 -0.53
N ALA A 42 -14.02 23.99 -1.37
CA ALA A 42 -14.49 25.11 -2.21
C ALA A 42 -14.88 26.36 -1.40
N ASN A 43 -15.27 26.21 -0.12
CA ASN A 43 -15.54 27.32 0.79
C ASN A 43 -14.28 27.92 1.44
N GLY A 44 -13.08 27.45 1.08
CA GLY A 44 -11.80 27.91 1.62
C GLY A 44 -11.37 27.28 2.95
N THR A 45 -12.14 26.32 3.49
CA THR A 45 -11.75 25.62 4.72
C THR A 45 -10.55 24.71 4.44
N VAL A 46 -9.54 24.74 5.32
CA VAL A 46 -8.33 23.94 5.20
C VAL A 46 -8.32 22.83 6.25
N HIS A 47 -8.29 21.58 5.79
CA HIS A 47 -8.17 20.40 6.63
C HIS A 47 -6.76 19.83 6.50
N ARG A 48 -6.10 19.52 7.64
CA ARG A 48 -4.72 19.04 7.68
C ARG A 48 -4.66 17.57 8.05
N PHE A 49 -3.78 16.84 7.36
CA PHE A 49 -3.55 15.42 7.55
C PHE A 49 -2.04 15.11 7.57
N THR A 50 -1.68 14.02 8.21
CA THR A 50 -0.39 13.35 8.02
C THR A 50 -0.65 12.10 7.20
N VAL A 51 0.00 11.97 6.05
CA VAL A 51 -0.21 10.81 5.16
C VAL A 51 1.06 10.00 5.00
N GLU A 52 0.90 8.70 4.93
CA GLU A 52 1.92 7.79 4.43
C GLU A 52 1.95 7.85 2.91
N LEU A 53 3.13 7.69 2.32
CA LEU A 53 3.33 7.80 0.89
C LEU A 53 3.56 6.41 0.28
N ALA A 54 2.65 5.97 -0.59
CA ALA A 54 2.80 4.75 -1.39
C ALA A 54 3.27 5.13 -2.80
N VAL A 55 4.59 5.08 -3.03
CA VAL A 55 5.23 5.65 -4.22
C VAL A 55 5.84 4.61 -5.15
N ASP A 56 6.11 3.42 -4.67
CA ASP A 56 6.60 2.29 -5.48
C ASP A 56 5.54 1.20 -5.65
N GLY A 57 5.88 0.17 -6.44
CA GLY A 57 4.96 -0.92 -6.75
C GLY A 57 4.53 -1.72 -5.54
N ASP A 58 5.47 -2.05 -4.66
CA ASP A 58 5.23 -2.88 -3.47
C ASP A 58 4.42 -2.11 -2.43
N GLN A 59 4.76 -0.83 -2.21
CA GLN A 59 4.01 0.07 -1.33
C GLN A 59 2.56 0.24 -1.81
N ARG A 60 2.34 0.49 -3.11
CA ARG A 60 0.98 0.61 -3.66
C ARG A 60 0.19 -0.70 -3.59
N ALA A 61 0.86 -1.83 -3.80
CA ALA A 61 0.21 -3.14 -3.69
C ALA A 61 -0.16 -3.49 -2.24
N HIS A 62 0.66 -3.08 -1.28
CA HIS A 62 0.42 -3.30 0.15
C HIS A 62 -0.64 -2.33 0.72
N GLY A 63 -0.52 -1.05 0.44
CA GLY A 63 -1.43 -0.02 0.94
C GLY A 63 -1.68 -0.11 2.45
N LEU A 64 -2.94 -0.01 2.86
CA LEU A 64 -3.40 -0.11 4.25
C LEU A 64 -3.77 -1.54 4.68
N MET A 65 -3.33 -2.56 3.94
CA MET A 65 -3.60 -3.97 4.26
C MET A 65 -3.17 -4.32 5.69
N ASN A 66 -3.95 -5.19 6.33
CA ASN A 66 -3.74 -5.74 7.68
C ASN A 66 -3.78 -4.71 8.82
N ARG A 67 -4.06 -3.44 8.55
CA ARG A 67 -4.21 -2.41 9.59
C ARG A 67 -5.59 -2.46 10.21
N ARG A 68 -5.61 -2.32 11.52
CA ARG A 68 -6.87 -2.31 12.32
C ARG A 68 -7.20 -0.93 12.88
N ARG A 69 -6.27 0.04 12.79
CA ARG A 69 -6.43 1.41 13.29
C ARG A 69 -5.66 2.39 12.42
N MET A 70 -6.23 3.57 12.26
CA MET A 70 -5.58 4.74 11.68
C MET A 70 -6.11 5.98 12.42
N PRO A 71 -5.25 6.89 12.90
CA PRO A 71 -5.71 8.13 13.54
C PRO A 71 -6.63 8.93 12.61
N ARG A 72 -7.50 9.78 13.18
CA ARG A 72 -8.53 10.50 12.39
C ARG A 72 -7.96 11.52 11.41
N ASP A 73 -6.79 12.03 11.71
CA ASP A 73 -6.02 12.99 10.92
C ASP A 73 -4.92 12.35 10.08
N HIS A 74 -4.99 11.03 9.90
CA HIS A 74 -4.04 10.26 9.08
C HIS A 74 -4.72 9.67 7.85
N GLY A 75 -3.88 9.34 6.85
CA GLY A 75 -4.29 8.69 5.62
C GLY A 75 -3.10 8.10 4.87
N MET A 76 -3.34 7.63 3.64
CA MET A 76 -2.31 7.17 2.73
C MET A 76 -2.50 7.82 1.36
N LEU A 77 -1.44 8.42 0.83
CA LEU A 77 -1.39 8.98 -0.51
C LEU A 77 -0.65 8.03 -1.46
N PHE A 78 -1.38 7.50 -2.41
CA PHE A 78 -0.84 6.68 -3.51
C PHE A 78 -0.44 7.61 -4.66
N ASP A 79 0.82 7.54 -5.07
CA ASP A 79 1.35 8.22 -6.25
C ASP A 79 1.60 7.19 -7.36
N PHE A 80 0.91 7.33 -8.48
CA PHE A 80 1.05 6.41 -9.60
C PHE A 80 2.15 6.81 -10.58
N GLY A 81 2.79 7.98 -10.40
CA GLY A 81 3.85 8.50 -11.26
C GLY A 81 3.36 9.02 -12.60
N GLU A 82 2.18 8.63 -13.04
CA GLU A 82 1.54 8.96 -14.31
C GLU A 82 0.05 9.28 -14.14
N THR A 83 -0.53 9.98 -15.10
CA THR A 83 -1.99 10.19 -15.13
C THR A 83 -2.63 9.06 -15.93
N ARG A 84 -3.47 8.27 -15.29
CA ARG A 84 -4.18 7.13 -15.89
C ARG A 84 -5.47 6.81 -15.15
N ARG A 85 -6.32 6.00 -15.73
CA ARG A 85 -7.45 5.40 -15.02
C ARG A 85 -6.92 4.44 -13.96
N VAL A 86 -7.37 4.62 -12.71
CA VAL A 86 -6.91 3.86 -11.54
C VAL A 86 -8.04 2.98 -11.03
N MET A 87 -7.70 1.76 -10.70
CA MET A 87 -8.57 0.77 -10.07
C MET A 87 -7.99 0.41 -8.71
N MET A 88 -8.83 0.53 -7.67
CA MET A 88 -8.53 0.19 -6.29
C MET A 88 -9.41 -0.97 -5.82
N TRP A 89 -9.09 -1.56 -4.70
CA TRP A 89 -9.85 -2.59 -4.01
C TRP A 89 -9.62 -2.50 -2.50
N MET A 90 -10.39 -3.26 -1.74
CA MET A 90 -10.27 -3.33 -0.28
C MET A 90 -9.71 -4.69 0.19
N LYS A 91 -9.00 -5.42 -0.68
CA LYS A 91 -8.41 -6.71 -0.34
C LYS A 91 -7.53 -6.59 0.92
N ASP A 92 -7.69 -7.49 1.86
CA ASP A 92 -6.97 -7.56 3.14
C ASP A 92 -6.98 -6.24 3.95
N THR A 93 -7.90 -5.30 3.64
CA THR A 93 -8.04 -4.00 4.30
C THR A 93 -9.23 -4.02 5.26
N TYR A 94 -8.95 -4.00 6.56
CA TYR A 94 -9.98 -4.08 7.61
C TYR A 94 -10.63 -2.74 7.94
N LEU A 95 -9.97 -1.63 7.58
CA LEU A 95 -10.49 -0.29 7.82
C LEU A 95 -11.53 0.06 6.75
N PRO A 96 -12.73 0.53 7.11
CA PRO A 96 -13.59 1.19 6.13
C PRO A 96 -12.94 2.52 5.73
N LEU A 97 -12.91 2.84 4.44
CA LEU A 97 -12.17 3.97 3.90
C LEU A 97 -13.04 4.86 3.02
N ASP A 98 -12.70 6.15 2.99
CA ASP A 98 -13.08 7.08 1.93
C ASP A 98 -11.88 7.22 0.98
N MET A 99 -12.11 7.21 -0.33
CA MET A 99 -11.08 7.35 -1.35
C MET A 99 -11.34 8.60 -2.20
N LEU A 100 -10.33 9.48 -2.29
CA LEU A 100 -10.32 10.63 -3.17
C LEU A 100 -9.40 10.35 -4.36
N PHE A 101 -9.94 10.37 -5.56
CA PHE A 101 -9.19 10.23 -6.81
C PHE A 101 -8.81 11.62 -7.30
N ILE A 102 -7.52 11.87 -7.48
CA ILE A 102 -6.95 13.22 -7.56
C ILE A 102 -6.17 13.36 -8.87
N ALA A 103 -6.47 14.43 -9.60
CA ALA A 103 -5.73 14.81 -10.80
C ALA A 103 -4.30 15.25 -10.45
N ARG A 104 -3.45 15.37 -11.48
CA ARG A 104 -2.04 15.75 -11.32
C ARG A 104 -1.86 17.14 -10.69
N ASP A 105 -2.79 18.07 -10.92
CA ASP A 105 -2.79 19.41 -10.35
C ASP A 105 -3.25 19.49 -8.89
N GLY A 106 -3.72 18.36 -8.33
CA GLY A 106 -4.23 18.26 -6.96
C GLY A 106 -5.74 18.37 -6.85
N LYS A 107 -6.48 18.53 -7.95
CA LYS A 107 -7.93 18.62 -7.92
C LYS A 107 -8.54 17.24 -7.65
N VAL A 108 -9.50 17.17 -6.74
CA VAL A 108 -10.33 15.98 -6.51
C VAL A 108 -11.29 15.82 -7.68
N GLU A 109 -11.18 14.73 -8.43
CA GLU A 109 -12.04 14.43 -9.57
C GLU A 109 -13.22 13.52 -9.16
N VAL A 110 -12.96 12.53 -8.33
CA VAL A 110 -13.95 11.54 -7.89
C VAL A 110 -13.77 11.25 -6.41
N VAL A 111 -14.88 11.07 -5.71
CA VAL A 111 -14.93 10.61 -4.33
C VAL A 111 -15.68 9.27 -4.27
N ARG A 112 -15.16 8.33 -3.50
CA ARG A 112 -15.80 7.07 -3.12
C ARG A 112 -15.84 6.98 -1.61
N GLU A 113 -17.02 7.11 -1.06
CA GLU A 113 -17.22 7.04 0.38
C GLU A 113 -17.51 5.61 0.83
N ASN A 114 -17.09 5.29 2.06
CA ASN A 114 -17.45 4.06 2.76
C ASN A 114 -17.11 2.79 1.96
N ALA A 115 -15.91 2.74 1.39
CA ALA A 115 -15.39 1.52 0.75
C ALA A 115 -15.46 0.35 1.75
N VAL A 116 -16.07 -0.75 1.31
CA VAL A 116 -16.40 -1.89 2.17
C VAL A 116 -15.14 -2.70 2.50
N PRO A 117 -14.80 -2.89 3.79
CA PRO A 117 -13.66 -3.71 4.19
C PRO A 117 -13.67 -5.10 3.55
N LEU A 118 -12.47 -5.60 3.21
CA LEU A 118 -12.23 -6.94 2.65
C LEU A 118 -12.92 -7.22 1.30
N SER A 119 -13.53 -6.21 0.68
CA SER A 119 -14.15 -6.36 -0.64
C SER A 119 -13.08 -6.37 -1.74
N GLU A 120 -13.17 -7.34 -2.65
CA GLU A 120 -12.35 -7.39 -3.87
C GLU A 120 -13.06 -6.76 -5.09
N ALA A 121 -14.23 -6.15 -4.88
CA ALA A 121 -14.90 -5.38 -5.91
C ALA A 121 -14.04 -4.19 -6.34
N ILE A 122 -13.95 -3.98 -7.65
CA ILE A 122 -13.15 -2.89 -8.21
C ILE A 122 -13.81 -1.54 -7.92
N ILE A 123 -13.03 -0.64 -7.35
CA ILE A 123 -13.36 0.76 -7.14
C ILE A 123 -12.60 1.57 -8.20
N ASP A 124 -13.32 2.01 -9.20
CA ASP A 124 -12.75 2.62 -10.41
C ASP A 124 -12.81 4.15 -10.34
N SER A 125 -11.74 4.82 -10.75
CA SER A 125 -11.71 6.27 -10.87
C SER A 125 -12.62 6.80 -11.99
N HIS A 126 -12.92 5.97 -13.00
CA HIS A 126 -13.63 6.30 -14.25
C HIS A 126 -12.97 7.39 -15.11
N VAL A 127 -12.11 8.22 -14.55
CA VAL A 127 -11.35 9.29 -15.21
C VAL A 127 -9.86 9.12 -14.95
N PRO A 128 -8.98 9.69 -15.80
CA PRO A 128 -7.55 9.67 -15.53
C PRO A 128 -7.19 10.51 -14.29
N VAL A 129 -6.43 9.93 -13.37
CA VAL A 129 -5.94 10.57 -12.14
C VAL A 129 -4.47 10.23 -11.93
N ALA A 130 -3.76 11.02 -11.13
CA ALA A 130 -2.35 10.79 -10.80
C ALA A 130 -2.17 10.24 -9.38
N PHE A 131 -3.14 10.51 -8.49
CA PHE A 131 -3.07 10.12 -7.08
C PHE A 131 -4.41 9.57 -6.59
N VAL A 132 -4.31 8.75 -5.51
CA VAL A 132 -5.48 8.39 -4.67
C VAL A 132 -5.12 8.71 -3.23
N LEU A 133 -6.02 9.35 -2.51
CA LEU A 133 -5.90 9.57 -1.07
C LEU A 133 -6.94 8.73 -0.35
N GLU A 134 -6.47 7.85 0.53
CA GLU A 134 -7.30 7.04 1.42
C GLU A 134 -7.35 7.67 2.81
N LEU A 135 -8.57 7.85 3.33
CA LEU A 135 -8.87 8.38 4.65
C LEU A 135 -9.83 7.44 5.39
N ASN A 136 -9.94 7.56 6.70
CA ASN A 136 -10.98 6.84 7.45
C ASN A 136 -12.37 7.16 6.89
N ALA A 137 -13.22 6.16 6.76
CA ALA A 137 -14.60 6.32 6.30
C ALA A 137 -15.37 7.37 7.11
N GLY A 138 -16.24 8.12 6.44
CA GLY A 138 -17.02 9.22 6.99
C GLY A 138 -16.23 10.54 7.14
N THR A 139 -14.94 10.57 6.76
CA THR A 139 -14.14 11.80 6.77
C THR A 139 -14.62 12.78 5.71
N VAL A 140 -14.95 12.30 4.52
CA VAL A 140 -15.48 13.10 3.41
C VAL A 140 -16.76 13.82 3.83
N ASN A 141 -17.73 13.07 4.32
CA ASN A 141 -19.01 13.63 4.77
C ASN A 141 -18.84 14.62 5.93
N ARG A 142 -18.08 14.27 6.96
CA ARG A 142 -17.84 15.10 8.16
C ARG A 142 -17.16 16.43 7.83
N LEU A 143 -16.26 16.46 6.85
CA LEU A 143 -15.48 17.65 6.48
C LEU A 143 -16.05 18.39 5.27
N GLY A 144 -17.09 17.87 4.63
CA GLY A 144 -17.72 18.45 3.44
C GLY A 144 -16.81 18.42 2.21
N ILE A 145 -15.94 17.41 2.11
CA ILE A 145 -15.03 17.24 0.96
C ILE A 145 -15.85 16.78 -0.25
N ALA A 146 -15.57 17.36 -1.41
CA ALA A 146 -16.29 17.09 -2.65
C ALA A 146 -15.39 17.13 -3.88
N PRO A 147 -15.83 16.57 -5.02
CA PRO A 147 -15.16 16.81 -6.29
C PRO A 147 -15.03 18.32 -6.57
N GLY A 148 -13.85 18.73 -7.02
CA GLY A 148 -13.49 20.14 -7.22
C GLY A 148 -12.63 20.72 -6.10
N ASP A 149 -12.60 20.13 -4.91
CA ASP A 149 -11.68 20.53 -3.83
C ASP A 149 -10.22 20.27 -4.21
N ILE A 150 -9.29 20.95 -3.54
CA ILE A 150 -7.87 20.85 -3.84
C ILE A 150 -7.14 20.12 -2.73
N VAL A 151 -6.40 19.09 -3.11
CA VAL A 151 -5.42 18.42 -2.25
C VAL A 151 -4.05 19.01 -2.53
N ASP A 152 -3.38 19.50 -1.49
CA ASP A 152 -2.05 20.09 -1.57
C ASP A 152 -1.07 19.36 -0.66
N SER A 153 0.07 19.01 -1.22
CA SER A 153 1.22 18.45 -0.52
C SER A 153 2.48 18.66 -1.37
N ARG A 154 3.65 18.55 -0.75
CA ARG A 154 4.92 18.64 -1.51
C ARG A 154 4.98 17.61 -2.64
N ARG A 155 4.43 16.42 -2.41
CA ARG A 155 4.44 15.34 -3.41
C ARG A 155 3.61 15.69 -4.64
N ILE A 156 2.41 16.22 -4.42
CA ILE A 156 1.52 16.67 -5.51
C ILE A 156 2.09 17.89 -6.21
N SER A 157 2.61 18.86 -5.45
CA SER A 157 3.22 20.08 -6.02
C SER A 157 4.44 19.79 -6.89
N ALA A 158 5.26 18.79 -6.51
CA ALA A 158 6.41 18.34 -7.30
C ALA A 158 6.02 17.58 -8.59
N ALA A 159 4.80 17.07 -8.69
CA ALA A 159 4.30 16.37 -9.87
C ALA A 159 3.58 17.29 -10.87
N LYS A 160 3.34 18.56 -10.51
CA LYS A 160 2.75 19.57 -11.41
C LYS A 160 3.70 19.82 -12.60
N PRO A 161 3.18 19.98 -13.81
CA PRO A 161 3.99 20.24 -15.01
C PRO A 161 4.72 21.60 -14.93
#